data_7f29fe0d8597881a7a98cb7f26e4655b
#
_entry.id   7f29fe0d8597881a7a98cb7f26e4655b
#
_cell.length_a   1.000
_cell.length_b   1.000
_cell.length_c   1.000
_cell.angle_alpha   90.00
_cell.angle_beta   90.00
_cell.angle_gamma   90.00
#
_symmetry.space_group_name_H-M   'P 1'
#
loop_
_entity.id
_entity.type
_entity.pdbx_description
1 polymer ?
#
loop_
_entity_poly.entity_id
_entity_poly.type
_entity_poly.pdbx_seq_one_letter_code
_entity_poly.pdbx_strand_id
1 'polypeptide(L)'
;DPYSAFGRMTVNVFKPVYMLGNNLLESIFSSFNNYTFYQVDASLLSISSFIIGLLTFLVIGFLAWKYGRTWCNTICPVGTLLGFLSRYSLFKVRIDTEKCNHCGLCATKCKASCINSPEQTIDYSRCIDCFDCLGECRQNALSYTISFKTKKQVTDASKRRFLLAGLTTAAATPKVMAQAQNVAAAAAGMKSDKRQTPITPPGSVSQEHFQAHCTSCHLCVSKCPSHVLKPAFMEYGLGGMMQPTVFFEKGFCNFDCTVCGDVCPNGAILPLTKAQKHLTQMGKVVFIKENCIVYRDGTSCGACSEHCPTQALSMIPFKDGLTIPHIDTEICVGCGGCEYV
;
A
#
# COMPACT_ATOMS: atom_id res chain seq x y z
N ASP A 1 7.60 3.61 -3.87
CA ASP A 1 8.53 2.71 -3.20
C ASP A 1 8.22 1.26 -3.60
N PRO A 2 9.21 0.48 -4.14
CA PRO A 2 9.02 -0.91 -4.56
C PRO A 2 8.62 -1.83 -3.40
N TYR A 3 9.12 -1.56 -2.20
CA TYR A 3 8.78 -2.33 -1.00
C TYR A 3 7.28 -2.22 -0.65
N SER A 4 6.74 -1.01 -0.66
CA SER A 4 5.31 -0.81 -0.37
C SER A 4 4.40 -1.35 -1.48
N ALA A 5 4.82 -1.28 -2.75
CA ALA A 5 4.10 -1.90 -3.85
C ALA A 5 4.03 -3.43 -3.69
N PHE A 6 5.15 -4.07 -3.35
CA PHE A 6 5.21 -5.50 -3.06
C PHE A 6 4.35 -5.87 -1.85
N GLY A 7 4.43 -5.12 -0.75
CA GLY A 7 3.61 -5.32 0.45
C GLY A 7 2.11 -5.27 0.14
N ARG A 8 1.68 -4.27 -0.64
CA ARG A 8 0.28 -4.16 -1.08
C ARG A 8 -0.18 -5.34 -1.94
N MET A 9 0.63 -5.79 -2.90
CA MET A 9 0.31 -6.98 -3.70
C MET A 9 0.20 -8.22 -2.83
N THR A 10 1.13 -8.41 -1.90
CA THR A 10 1.15 -9.57 -1.00
C THR A 10 -0.09 -9.60 -0.10
N VAL A 11 -0.41 -8.48 0.55
CA VAL A 11 -1.54 -8.42 1.50
C VAL A 11 -2.90 -8.49 0.80
N ASN A 12 -3.05 -7.81 -0.35
CA ASN A 12 -4.37 -7.70 -0.98
C ASN A 12 -4.64 -8.80 -2.03
N VAL A 13 -3.61 -9.41 -2.64
CA VAL A 13 -3.79 -10.44 -3.68
C VAL A 13 -3.36 -11.82 -3.17
N PHE A 14 -2.11 -11.97 -2.70
CA PHE A 14 -1.60 -13.29 -2.35
C PHE A 14 -2.17 -13.82 -1.03
N LYS A 15 -2.36 -12.97 -0.01
CA LYS A 15 -2.92 -13.41 1.28
C LYS A 15 -4.34 -13.98 1.13
N PRO A 16 -5.31 -13.33 0.45
CA PRO A 16 -6.63 -13.93 0.22
C PRO A 16 -6.58 -15.26 -0.55
N VAL A 17 -5.73 -15.37 -1.58
CA VAL A 17 -5.55 -16.62 -2.33
C VAL A 17 -5.00 -17.73 -1.43
N TYR A 18 -4.01 -17.42 -0.59
CA TYR A 18 -3.47 -18.36 0.39
C TYR A 18 -4.54 -18.82 1.40
N MET A 19 -5.35 -17.89 1.93
CA MET A 19 -6.43 -18.23 2.89
C MET A 19 -7.49 -19.11 2.25
N LEU A 20 -7.89 -18.85 1.00
CA LEU A 20 -8.83 -19.69 0.26
C LEU A 20 -8.23 -21.09 0.00
N GLY A 21 -6.95 -21.16 -0.37
CA GLY A 21 -6.23 -22.42 -0.54
C GLY A 21 -6.16 -23.24 0.76
N ASN A 22 -5.88 -22.56 1.88
CA ASN A 22 -5.87 -23.22 3.20
C ASN A 22 -7.26 -23.76 3.58
N ASN A 23 -8.33 -23.00 3.35
CA ASN A 23 -9.69 -23.44 3.65
C ASN A 23 -10.15 -24.61 2.73
N LEU A 24 -9.68 -24.61 1.48
CA LEU A 24 -9.90 -25.72 0.58
C LEU A 24 -9.19 -26.99 1.09
N LEU A 25 -7.94 -26.87 1.52
CA LEU A 25 -7.20 -27.98 2.12
C LEU A 25 -7.86 -28.46 3.42
N GLU A 26 -8.30 -27.53 4.28
CA GLU A 26 -9.05 -27.86 5.49
C GLU A 26 -10.29 -28.69 5.16
N SER A 27 -11.10 -28.28 4.19
CA SER A 27 -12.30 -29.02 3.77
C SER A 27 -11.98 -30.43 3.26
N ILE A 28 -10.88 -30.60 2.51
CA ILE A 28 -10.44 -31.90 2.02
C ILE A 28 -9.95 -32.81 3.17
N PHE A 29 -9.07 -32.27 4.03
CA PHE A 29 -8.45 -33.04 5.12
C PHE A 29 -9.45 -33.39 6.24
N SER A 30 -10.40 -32.51 6.52
CA SER A 30 -11.49 -32.78 7.48
C SER A 30 -12.37 -33.95 7.05
N SER A 31 -12.57 -34.13 5.74
CA SER A 31 -13.29 -35.29 5.19
C SER A 31 -12.56 -36.62 5.46
N PHE A 32 -11.26 -36.60 5.73
CA PHE A 32 -10.44 -37.73 6.12
C PHE A 32 -10.18 -37.80 7.64
N ASN A 33 -10.95 -37.06 8.46
CA ASN A 33 -10.76 -36.92 9.91
C ASN A 33 -9.36 -36.46 10.32
N ASN A 34 -8.70 -35.66 9.48
CA ASN A 34 -7.41 -35.05 9.76
C ASN A 34 -7.55 -33.55 9.94
N TYR A 35 -7.24 -33.04 11.14
CA TYR A 35 -7.42 -31.63 11.55
C TYR A 35 -6.10 -30.86 11.57
N THR A 36 -5.18 -31.16 10.66
CA THR A 36 -3.91 -30.42 10.51
C THR A 36 -4.11 -29.00 10.04
N PHE A 37 -5.13 -28.74 9.21
CA PHE A 37 -5.53 -27.43 8.74
C PHE A 37 -6.75 -26.95 9.50
N TYR A 38 -6.81 -25.66 9.82
CA TYR A 38 -7.95 -25.03 10.46
C TYR A 38 -8.53 -23.93 9.57
N GLN A 39 -9.82 -23.70 9.72
CA GLN A 39 -10.53 -22.68 8.97
C GLN A 39 -10.04 -21.28 9.35
N VAL A 40 -9.73 -20.47 8.36
CA VAL A 40 -9.31 -19.08 8.52
C VAL A 40 -10.33 -18.17 7.85
N ASP A 41 -10.77 -17.14 8.54
CA ASP A 41 -11.70 -16.16 7.98
C ASP A 41 -11.06 -15.40 6.81
N ALA A 42 -11.47 -15.77 5.60
CA ALA A 42 -11.03 -15.13 4.36
C ALA A 42 -11.80 -13.83 4.16
N SER A 43 -11.39 -12.74 4.82
CA SER A 43 -12.00 -11.43 4.65
C SER A 43 -11.16 -10.55 3.72
N LEU A 44 -11.79 -10.01 2.68
CA LEU A 44 -11.21 -8.93 1.90
C LEU A 44 -11.23 -7.64 2.74
N LEU A 45 -10.07 -7.02 2.91
CA LEU A 45 -9.90 -5.80 3.69
C LEU A 45 -10.65 -4.61 3.06
N SER A 46 -10.57 -4.48 1.74
CA SER A 46 -11.26 -3.48 0.94
C SER A 46 -11.23 -3.90 -0.53
N ILE A 47 -12.36 -3.80 -1.22
CA ILE A 47 -12.49 -4.11 -2.65
C ILE A 47 -11.61 -3.18 -3.49
N SER A 48 -11.56 -1.88 -3.17
CA SER A 48 -10.73 -0.91 -3.86
C SER A 48 -9.24 -1.25 -3.76
N SER A 49 -8.77 -1.65 -2.57
CA SER A 49 -7.38 -2.08 -2.36
C SER A 49 -7.04 -3.35 -3.13
N PHE A 50 -7.97 -4.30 -3.20
CA PHE A 50 -7.80 -5.52 -3.99
C PHE A 50 -7.67 -5.20 -5.49
N ILE A 51 -8.56 -4.36 -6.04
CA ILE A 51 -8.52 -3.95 -7.46
C ILE A 51 -7.20 -3.25 -7.79
N ILE A 52 -6.76 -2.29 -6.95
CA ILE A 52 -5.50 -1.58 -7.15
C ILE A 52 -4.31 -2.53 -7.06
N GLY A 53 -4.29 -3.43 -6.08
CA GLY A 53 -3.25 -4.44 -5.91
C GLY A 53 -3.17 -5.40 -7.09
N LEU A 54 -4.31 -5.88 -7.57
CA LEU A 54 -4.42 -6.77 -8.73
C LEU A 54 -3.98 -6.08 -10.02
N LEU A 55 -4.47 -4.84 -10.26
CA LEU A 55 -4.06 -4.06 -11.43
C LEU A 55 -2.55 -3.80 -11.43
N THR A 56 -1.99 -3.43 -10.29
CA THR A 56 -0.55 -3.23 -10.12
C THR A 56 0.22 -4.51 -10.44
N PHE A 57 -0.23 -5.66 -9.92
CA PHE A 57 0.37 -6.96 -10.17
C PHE A 57 0.34 -7.34 -11.65
N LEU A 58 -0.82 -7.16 -12.31
CA LEU A 58 -0.98 -7.46 -13.74
C LEU A 58 -0.11 -6.56 -14.62
N VAL A 59 -0.05 -5.25 -14.35
CA VAL A 59 0.78 -4.30 -15.10
C VAL A 59 2.26 -4.63 -14.95
N ILE A 60 2.73 -4.82 -13.71
CA ILE A 60 4.14 -5.16 -13.45
C ILE A 60 4.49 -6.52 -14.06
N GLY A 61 3.62 -7.53 -13.90
CA GLY A 61 3.81 -8.87 -14.47
C GLY A 61 3.89 -8.85 -15.99
N PHE A 62 2.99 -8.13 -16.65
CA PHE A 62 3.00 -7.97 -18.11
C PHE A 62 4.28 -7.27 -18.62
N LEU A 63 4.69 -6.18 -17.96
CA LEU A 63 5.91 -5.47 -18.31
C LEU A 63 7.16 -6.31 -18.06
N ALA A 64 7.19 -7.08 -16.97
CA ALA A 64 8.29 -7.98 -16.67
C ALA A 64 8.39 -9.12 -17.68
N TRP A 65 7.26 -9.69 -18.09
CA TRP A 65 7.24 -10.78 -19.08
C TRP A 65 7.69 -10.31 -20.48
N LYS A 66 7.13 -9.18 -20.95
CA LYS A 66 7.38 -8.72 -22.32
C LYS A 66 8.68 -7.92 -22.48
N TYR A 67 9.06 -7.13 -21.47
CA TYR A 67 10.14 -6.15 -21.54
C TYR A 67 11.22 -6.30 -20.46
N GLY A 68 11.19 -7.40 -19.69
CA GLY A 68 12.15 -7.64 -18.63
C GLY A 68 12.08 -6.57 -17.52
N ARG A 69 13.20 -5.87 -17.27
CA ARG A 69 13.31 -4.90 -16.18
C ARG A 69 12.82 -3.48 -16.50
N THR A 70 11.96 -3.30 -17.49
CA THR A 70 11.51 -1.95 -17.91
C THR A 70 10.88 -1.16 -16.77
N TRP A 71 10.03 -1.80 -15.94
CA TRP A 71 9.48 -1.15 -14.76
C TRP A 71 10.57 -0.61 -13.82
N CYS A 72 11.57 -1.44 -13.52
CA CYS A 72 12.67 -1.08 -12.62
C CYS A 72 13.53 0.07 -13.17
N ASN A 73 13.70 0.16 -14.48
CA ASN A 73 14.62 1.12 -15.11
C ASN A 73 13.95 2.44 -15.51
N THR A 74 12.59 2.50 -15.57
CA THR A 74 11.87 3.69 -16.07
C THR A 74 10.95 4.33 -15.03
N ILE A 75 10.29 3.53 -14.21
CA ILE A 75 9.25 4.00 -13.27
C ILE A 75 9.77 3.98 -11.83
N CYS A 76 10.55 2.95 -11.46
CA CYS A 76 11.09 2.84 -10.11
C CYS A 76 12.13 3.96 -9.84
N PRO A 77 11.96 4.80 -8.80
CA PRO A 77 12.88 5.90 -8.48
C PRO A 77 14.33 5.43 -8.26
N VAL A 78 14.51 4.25 -7.66
CA VAL A 78 15.83 3.67 -7.42
C VAL A 78 16.50 3.29 -8.74
N GLY A 79 15.76 2.62 -9.63
CA GLY A 79 16.30 2.22 -10.93
C GLY A 79 16.59 3.41 -11.85
N THR A 80 15.76 4.46 -11.82
CA THR A 80 16.01 5.69 -12.59
C THR A 80 17.24 6.44 -12.07
N LEU A 81 17.46 6.50 -10.76
CA LEU A 81 18.66 7.09 -10.16
C LEU A 81 19.91 6.29 -10.54
N LEU A 82 19.87 4.96 -10.43
CA LEU A 82 20.99 4.09 -10.84
C LEU A 82 21.28 4.21 -12.34
N GLY A 83 20.24 4.30 -13.19
CA GLY A 83 20.38 4.52 -14.62
C GLY A 83 21.01 5.88 -14.94
N PHE A 84 20.66 6.92 -14.16
CA PHE A 84 21.33 8.23 -14.27
C PHE A 84 22.81 8.12 -13.94
N LEU A 85 23.19 7.48 -12.84
CA LEU A 85 24.59 7.27 -12.44
C LEU A 85 25.35 6.42 -13.49
N SER A 86 24.75 5.33 -13.98
CA SER A 86 25.33 4.47 -15.01
C SER A 86 25.62 5.25 -16.32
N ARG A 87 24.78 6.21 -16.67
CA ARG A 87 24.99 7.06 -17.84
C ARG A 87 26.31 7.86 -17.77
N TYR A 88 26.72 8.26 -16.56
CA TYR A 88 27.94 9.04 -16.32
C TYR A 88 29.11 8.21 -15.81
N SER A 89 28.96 6.87 -15.76
CA SER A 89 30.01 5.95 -15.36
C SER A 89 31.24 6.06 -16.28
N LEU A 90 32.41 5.99 -15.69
CA LEU A 90 33.69 5.96 -16.43
C LEU A 90 33.92 4.61 -17.13
N PHE A 91 33.50 3.54 -16.50
CA PHE A 91 33.60 2.18 -17.06
C PHE A 91 32.25 1.79 -17.68
N LYS A 92 32.30 1.27 -18.91
CA LYS A 92 31.10 0.87 -19.66
C LYS A 92 31.35 -0.38 -20.49
N VAL A 93 30.30 -1.17 -20.65
CA VAL A 93 30.29 -2.25 -21.62
C VAL A 93 30.24 -1.65 -23.02
N ARG A 94 31.16 -2.00 -23.91
CA ARG A 94 31.22 -1.53 -25.28
C ARG A 94 31.12 -2.67 -26.28
N ILE A 95 30.54 -2.40 -27.43
CA ILE A 95 30.51 -3.30 -28.57
C ILE A 95 31.62 -2.87 -29.53
N ASP A 96 32.51 -3.81 -29.86
CA ASP A 96 33.47 -3.66 -30.91
C ASP A 96 32.75 -3.94 -32.26
N THR A 97 32.62 -2.89 -33.06
CA THR A 97 31.87 -2.96 -34.31
C THR A 97 32.53 -3.83 -35.37
N GLU A 98 33.88 -4.00 -35.28
CA GLU A 98 34.64 -4.82 -36.25
C GLU A 98 34.50 -6.32 -35.97
N LYS A 99 34.36 -6.70 -34.69
CA LYS A 99 34.19 -8.10 -34.28
C LYS A 99 32.75 -8.55 -34.22
N CYS A 100 31.81 -7.61 -34.18
CA CYS A 100 30.40 -7.91 -34.02
C CYS A 100 29.72 -8.38 -35.31
N ASN A 101 29.21 -9.61 -35.33
CA ASN A 101 28.52 -10.21 -36.44
C ASN A 101 26.98 -10.03 -36.42
N HIS A 102 26.46 -9.15 -35.60
CA HIS A 102 25.01 -8.85 -35.42
C HIS A 102 24.13 -10.05 -35.04
N CYS A 103 24.68 -11.10 -34.42
CA CYS A 103 23.94 -12.32 -34.05
C CYS A 103 22.78 -12.11 -33.03
N GLY A 104 22.77 -11.00 -32.31
CA GLY A 104 21.69 -10.63 -31.39
C GLY A 104 21.66 -11.37 -30.05
N LEU A 105 22.56 -12.33 -29.79
CA LEU A 105 22.57 -13.10 -28.53
C LEU A 105 22.69 -12.22 -27.29
N CYS A 106 23.54 -11.20 -27.33
CA CYS A 106 23.67 -10.24 -26.24
C CYS A 106 22.38 -9.43 -25.97
N ALA A 107 21.62 -9.12 -27.01
CA ALA A 107 20.34 -8.40 -26.89
C ALA A 107 19.24 -9.29 -26.30
N THR A 108 19.14 -10.56 -26.71
CA THR A 108 18.15 -11.52 -26.18
C THR A 108 18.39 -11.87 -24.72
N LYS A 109 19.65 -11.92 -24.29
CA LYS A 109 20.03 -12.20 -22.90
C LYS A 109 20.04 -10.97 -21.99
N CYS A 110 19.92 -9.78 -22.57
CA CYS A 110 19.93 -8.54 -21.81
C CYS A 110 18.65 -8.36 -21.00
N LYS A 111 18.73 -8.56 -19.67
CA LYS A 111 17.62 -8.40 -18.74
C LYS A 111 17.03 -6.96 -18.70
N ALA A 112 17.85 -5.97 -19.08
CA ALA A 112 17.45 -4.56 -19.13
C ALA A 112 16.95 -4.13 -20.50
N SER A 113 17.00 -5.00 -21.52
CA SER A 113 16.65 -4.71 -22.92
C SER A 113 17.28 -3.40 -23.44
N CYS A 114 18.55 -3.16 -23.07
CA CYS A 114 19.27 -1.91 -23.37
C CYS A 114 20.22 -2.04 -24.58
N ILE A 115 20.34 -3.24 -25.19
CA ILE A 115 21.24 -3.49 -26.32
C ILE A 115 20.44 -3.52 -27.62
N ASN A 116 20.76 -2.61 -28.55
CA ASN A 116 20.23 -2.62 -29.91
C ASN A 116 21.27 -3.31 -30.82
N SER A 117 21.03 -4.59 -31.13
CA SER A 117 21.94 -5.39 -31.95
C SER A 117 22.09 -4.89 -33.38
N PRO A 118 21.02 -4.49 -34.12
CA PRO A 118 21.14 -3.93 -35.46
C PRO A 118 22.00 -2.66 -35.55
N GLU A 119 21.91 -1.79 -34.54
CA GLU A 119 22.64 -0.52 -34.54
C GLU A 119 23.96 -0.62 -33.74
N GLN A 120 24.26 -1.78 -33.16
CA GLN A 120 25.41 -2.01 -32.28
C GLN A 120 25.56 -0.96 -31.17
N THR A 121 24.43 -0.54 -30.61
CA THR A 121 24.38 0.51 -29.58
C THR A 121 23.87 -0.04 -28.26
N ILE A 122 24.36 0.54 -27.16
CA ILE A 122 23.92 0.23 -25.80
C ILE A 122 23.35 1.50 -25.17
N ASP A 123 22.11 1.41 -24.68
CA ASP A 123 21.48 2.49 -23.89
C ASP A 123 21.97 2.40 -22.44
N TYR A 124 22.98 3.19 -22.11
CA TYR A 124 23.57 3.21 -20.76
C TYR A 124 22.63 3.77 -19.68
N SER A 125 21.57 4.47 -20.04
CA SER A 125 20.58 4.91 -19.06
C SER A 125 19.73 3.76 -18.51
N ARG A 126 19.79 2.61 -19.17
CA ARG A 126 19.05 1.39 -18.80
C ARG A 126 19.97 0.23 -18.42
N CYS A 127 21.25 0.33 -18.75
CA CYS A 127 22.25 -0.69 -18.41
C CYS A 127 22.49 -0.72 -16.90
N ILE A 128 22.54 -1.91 -16.32
CA ILE A 128 22.77 -2.15 -14.89
C ILE A 128 24.10 -2.86 -14.63
N ASP A 129 24.96 -2.92 -15.64
CA ASP A 129 26.29 -3.55 -15.61
C ASP A 129 26.27 -4.98 -15.00
N CYS A 130 25.28 -5.79 -15.36
CA CYS A 130 25.15 -7.17 -14.89
C CYS A 130 26.13 -8.14 -15.59
N PHE A 131 26.80 -7.72 -16.65
CA PHE A 131 27.80 -8.45 -17.44
C PHE A 131 27.31 -9.75 -18.12
N ASP A 132 26.05 -10.12 -18.04
CA ASP A 132 25.49 -11.30 -18.69
C ASP A 132 25.77 -11.30 -20.21
N CYS A 133 25.78 -10.12 -20.85
CA CYS A 133 26.06 -9.96 -22.28
C CYS A 133 27.53 -10.30 -22.64
N LEU A 134 28.48 -10.10 -21.73
CA LEU A 134 29.90 -10.41 -21.96
C LEU A 134 30.09 -11.92 -22.08
N GLY A 135 29.49 -12.71 -21.19
CA GLY A 135 29.60 -14.17 -21.19
C GLY A 135 28.93 -14.84 -22.42
N GLU A 136 27.92 -14.21 -23.01
CA GLU A 136 27.19 -14.76 -24.16
C GLU A 136 27.78 -14.39 -25.53
N CYS A 137 28.76 -13.50 -25.56
CA CYS A 137 29.35 -13.06 -26.82
C CYS A 137 30.42 -14.03 -27.32
N ARG A 138 30.06 -14.92 -28.22
CA ARG A 138 31.00 -15.92 -28.82
C ARG A 138 32.13 -15.28 -29.61
N GLN A 139 31.97 -14.07 -30.12
CA GLN A 139 32.96 -13.34 -30.90
C GLN A 139 33.87 -12.44 -30.05
N ASN A 140 33.70 -12.45 -28.73
CA ASN A 140 34.40 -11.53 -27.82
C ASN A 140 34.35 -10.06 -28.27
N ALA A 141 33.23 -9.68 -28.91
CA ALA A 141 32.99 -8.32 -29.41
C ALA A 141 32.52 -7.35 -28.30
N LEU A 142 32.25 -7.86 -27.09
CA LEU A 142 31.87 -7.06 -25.92
C LEU A 142 33.03 -6.96 -24.94
N SER A 143 33.36 -5.75 -24.51
CA SER A 143 34.41 -5.47 -23.54
C SER A 143 33.97 -4.44 -22.52
N TYR A 144 34.45 -4.54 -21.28
CA TYR A 144 34.23 -3.56 -20.23
C TYR A 144 35.47 -2.66 -20.13
N THR A 145 35.35 -1.43 -20.60
CA THR A 145 36.46 -0.51 -20.76
C THR A 145 36.13 0.91 -20.32
N ILE A 146 37.18 1.72 -20.07
CA ILE A 146 37.05 3.13 -19.73
C ILE A 146 36.51 3.91 -20.97
N SER A 147 35.47 4.69 -20.81
CA SER A 147 34.85 5.46 -21.87
C SER A 147 34.91 6.98 -21.61
N PHE A 148 35.86 7.65 -22.23
CA PHE A 148 35.94 9.12 -22.21
C PHE A 148 35.12 9.86 -23.31
N LYS A 149 34.57 9.13 -24.31
CA LYS A 149 33.76 9.72 -25.38
C LYS A 149 32.29 9.25 -25.32
N THR A 150 31.39 10.14 -24.94
CA THR A 150 29.96 10.01 -25.22
C THR A 150 29.71 10.32 -26.69
N LYS A 151 29.53 9.32 -27.55
CA LYS A 151 28.88 9.55 -28.85
C LYS A 151 27.48 10.13 -28.56
N LYS A 152 27.12 11.24 -29.24
CA LYS A 152 25.78 11.84 -29.17
C LYS A 152 24.73 10.76 -29.37
N GLN A 153 23.98 10.43 -28.32
CA GLN A 153 22.77 9.62 -28.45
C GLN A 153 21.78 10.43 -29.25
N VAL A 154 21.30 9.83 -30.34
CA VAL A 154 20.17 10.37 -31.11
C VAL A 154 19.00 10.51 -30.12
N THR A 155 18.58 11.74 -29.88
CA THR A 155 17.44 12.05 -29.00
C THR A 155 16.19 11.53 -29.68
N ASP A 156 15.67 10.43 -29.17
CA ASP A 156 14.49 9.74 -29.69
C ASP A 156 13.27 10.68 -29.61
N ALA A 157 12.73 11.06 -30.76
CA ALA A 157 11.58 11.96 -30.88
C ALA A 157 10.34 11.39 -30.14
N SER A 158 10.25 10.07 -29.97
CA SER A 158 9.26 9.38 -29.16
C SER A 158 9.31 9.77 -27.68
N LYS A 159 10.51 9.93 -27.09
CA LYS A 159 10.67 10.34 -25.68
C LYS A 159 10.19 11.78 -25.45
N ARG A 160 10.40 12.68 -26.42
CA ARG A 160 9.87 14.06 -26.35
C ARG A 160 8.34 14.09 -26.40
N ARG A 161 7.72 13.29 -27.28
CA ARG A 161 6.25 13.18 -27.37
C ARG A 161 5.65 12.60 -26.09
N PHE A 162 6.30 11.61 -25.49
CA PHE A 162 5.85 11.02 -24.23
C PHE A 162 5.94 12.01 -23.06
N LEU A 163 7.02 12.78 -22.94
CA LEU A 163 7.16 13.83 -21.92
C LEU A 163 6.17 14.98 -22.13
N LEU A 164 5.92 15.39 -23.36
CA LEU A 164 4.91 16.40 -23.68
C LEU A 164 3.50 15.91 -23.41
N ALA A 165 3.17 14.64 -23.75
CA ALA A 165 1.89 14.02 -23.41
C ALA A 165 1.72 13.89 -21.89
N GLY A 166 2.76 13.55 -21.15
CA GLY A 166 2.75 13.51 -19.69
C GLY A 166 2.53 14.88 -19.03
N LEU A 167 3.11 15.93 -19.58
CA LEU A 167 2.92 17.30 -19.13
C LEU A 167 1.50 17.85 -19.43
N THR A 168 0.94 17.50 -20.59
CA THR A 168 -0.44 17.90 -20.96
C THR A 168 -1.49 17.15 -20.14
N THR A 169 -1.27 15.87 -19.81
CA THR A 169 -2.13 15.13 -18.88
C THR A 169 -2.02 15.65 -17.46
N ALA A 170 -0.83 16.05 -16.99
CA ALA A 170 -0.66 16.66 -15.67
C ALA A 170 -1.36 18.02 -15.56
N ALA A 171 -1.40 18.81 -16.63
CA ALA A 171 -2.10 20.10 -16.66
C ALA A 171 -3.64 19.95 -16.75
N ALA A 172 -4.16 18.83 -17.26
CA ALA A 172 -5.61 18.55 -17.34
C ALA A 172 -6.19 17.92 -16.07
N THR A 173 -5.34 17.49 -15.13
CA THR A 173 -5.76 16.76 -13.92
C THR A 173 -6.68 17.50 -12.95
N PRO A 174 -6.61 18.84 -12.73
CA PRO A 174 -7.50 19.47 -11.75
C PRO A 174 -8.98 19.39 -12.11
N LYS A 175 -9.35 19.44 -13.40
CA LYS A 175 -10.76 19.30 -13.83
C LYS A 175 -11.26 17.84 -13.77
N VAL A 176 -10.43 16.88 -14.16
CA VAL A 176 -10.77 15.46 -14.10
C VAL A 176 -10.83 14.97 -12.64
N MET A 177 -9.99 15.51 -11.76
CA MET A 177 -10.00 15.20 -10.33
C MET A 177 -11.25 15.73 -9.62
N ALA A 178 -11.72 16.93 -9.96
CA ALA A 178 -12.97 17.47 -9.41
C ALA A 178 -14.18 16.62 -9.84
N GLN A 179 -14.20 16.12 -11.07
CA GLN A 179 -15.25 15.20 -11.54
C GLN A 179 -15.14 13.81 -10.91
N ALA A 180 -13.94 13.27 -10.70
CA ALA A 180 -13.73 12.00 -10.02
C ALA A 180 -14.14 12.07 -8.54
N GLN A 181 -13.96 13.19 -7.87
CA GLN A 181 -14.44 13.43 -6.50
C GLN A 181 -15.97 13.42 -6.43
N ASN A 182 -16.65 14.00 -7.41
CA ASN A 182 -18.12 13.99 -7.48
C ASN A 182 -18.69 12.60 -7.78
N VAL A 183 -18.03 11.81 -8.63
CA VAL A 183 -18.42 10.42 -8.92
C VAL A 183 -18.14 9.51 -7.73
N ALA A 184 -17.01 9.69 -7.02
CA ALA A 184 -16.69 8.96 -5.80
C ALA A 184 -17.68 9.30 -4.66
N ALA A 185 -18.11 10.55 -4.55
CA ALA A 185 -19.14 10.97 -3.59
C ALA A 185 -20.52 10.38 -3.91
N ALA A 186 -20.87 10.21 -5.18
CA ALA A 186 -22.13 9.59 -5.61
C ALA A 186 -22.12 8.06 -5.43
N ALA A 187 -20.98 7.38 -5.59
CA ALA A 187 -20.84 5.94 -5.34
C ALA A 187 -20.81 5.59 -3.85
N ALA A 188 -20.57 6.57 -2.97
CA ALA A 188 -20.56 6.41 -1.51
C ALA A 188 -21.95 6.58 -0.87
N GLY A 189 -23.02 6.28 -1.58
CA GLY A 189 -24.42 6.37 -1.11
C GLY A 189 -24.83 5.44 0.03
N MET A 190 -23.93 4.96 0.84
CA MET A 190 -24.20 4.38 2.14
C MET A 190 -24.06 5.48 3.19
N LYS A 191 -25.19 5.81 3.85
CA LYS A 191 -25.24 6.68 5.03
C LYS A 191 -24.41 6.10 6.17
N SER A 192 -23.13 6.29 6.14
CA SER A 192 -22.28 6.34 7.32
C SER A 192 -22.19 7.82 7.68
N ASP A 193 -22.50 8.20 8.91
CA ASP A 193 -22.18 9.52 9.43
C ASP A 193 -20.69 9.72 9.20
N LYS A 194 -20.35 10.52 8.17
CA LYS A 194 -18.98 10.65 7.70
C LYS A 194 -18.17 11.31 8.80
N ARG A 195 -17.25 10.56 9.39
CA ARG A 195 -16.24 11.13 10.28
C ARG A 195 -15.55 12.28 9.54
N GLN A 196 -15.45 13.42 10.21
CA GLN A 196 -14.83 14.63 9.62
C GLN A 196 -13.33 14.41 9.41
N THR A 197 -12.70 13.60 10.27
CA THR A 197 -11.26 13.30 10.19
C THR A 197 -11.03 11.79 10.30
N PRO A 198 -10.15 11.22 9.48
CA PRO A 198 -9.77 9.81 9.59
C PRO A 198 -8.98 9.57 10.87
N ILE A 199 -9.21 8.42 11.50
CA ILE A 199 -8.51 8.02 12.73
C ILE A 199 -7.21 7.31 12.35
N THR A 200 -6.09 7.84 12.83
CA THR A 200 -4.76 7.23 12.65
C THR A 200 -4.53 6.11 13.67
N PRO A 201 -3.69 5.11 13.37
CA PRO A 201 -3.32 4.07 14.32
C PRO A 201 -2.66 4.63 15.59
N PRO A 202 -2.77 3.95 16.75
CA PRO A 202 -2.09 4.38 17.97
C PRO A 202 -0.57 4.39 17.79
N GLY A 203 0.09 5.42 18.30
CA GLY A 203 1.52 5.68 18.07
C GLY A 203 1.82 6.63 16.91
N SER A 204 0.80 7.07 16.17
CA SER A 204 0.93 8.20 15.26
C SER A 204 1.03 9.50 16.04
N VAL A 205 2.13 10.23 15.89
CA VAL A 205 2.38 11.48 16.64
C VAL A 205 1.37 12.57 16.26
N SER A 206 1.12 12.71 14.96
CA SER A 206 0.11 13.57 14.38
C SER A 206 -0.33 13.01 13.02
N GLN A 207 -1.45 13.50 12.50
CA GLN A 207 -1.90 13.11 11.16
C GLN A 207 -0.88 13.52 10.08
N GLU A 208 -0.25 14.68 10.20
CA GLU A 208 0.78 15.16 9.28
C GLU A 208 2.03 14.29 9.31
N HIS A 209 2.53 13.99 10.53
CA HIS A 209 3.67 13.08 10.70
C HIS A 209 3.37 11.71 10.10
N PHE A 210 2.20 11.16 10.38
CA PHE A 210 1.77 9.88 9.87
C PHE A 210 1.73 9.87 8.32
N GLN A 211 1.11 10.87 7.71
CA GLN A 211 1.03 10.96 6.25
C GLN A 211 2.39 11.13 5.59
N ALA A 212 3.30 11.90 6.19
CA ALA A 212 4.64 12.14 5.66
C ALA A 212 5.54 10.89 5.70
N HIS A 213 5.40 10.03 6.71
CA HIS A 213 6.27 8.87 6.93
C HIS A 213 5.66 7.55 6.46
N CYS A 214 4.32 7.48 6.32
CA CYS A 214 3.65 6.23 5.94
C CYS A 214 3.81 5.92 4.45
N THR A 215 4.44 4.79 4.13
CA THR A 215 4.65 4.30 2.76
C THR A 215 3.52 3.40 2.25
N SER A 216 2.44 3.25 3.00
CA SER A 216 1.30 2.39 2.65
C SER A 216 1.70 0.93 2.36
N CYS A 217 2.63 0.37 3.12
CA CYS A 217 3.12 -1.00 2.94
C CYS A 217 2.16 -2.08 3.46
N HIS A 218 1.15 -1.70 4.25
CA HIS A 218 0.11 -2.55 4.83
C HIS A 218 0.58 -3.61 5.83
N LEU A 219 1.80 -3.53 6.36
CA LEU A 219 2.26 -4.47 7.40
C LEU A 219 1.40 -4.39 8.65
N CYS A 220 1.13 -3.18 9.15
CA CYS A 220 0.25 -2.95 10.30
C CYS A 220 -1.18 -3.45 10.04
N VAL A 221 -1.69 -3.29 8.81
CA VAL A 221 -3.01 -3.81 8.39
C VAL A 221 -3.05 -5.33 8.44
N SER A 222 -2.01 -5.99 7.92
CA SER A 222 -1.94 -7.45 7.85
C SER A 222 -1.74 -8.12 9.21
N LYS A 223 -1.11 -7.42 10.15
CA LYS A 223 -0.78 -7.92 11.50
C LYS A 223 -1.78 -7.49 12.57
N CYS A 224 -2.75 -6.64 12.24
CA CYS A 224 -3.78 -6.21 13.19
C CYS A 224 -4.67 -7.39 13.62
N PRO A 225 -4.64 -7.82 14.89
CA PRO A 225 -5.42 -8.97 15.36
C PRO A 225 -6.93 -8.71 15.36
N SER A 226 -7.33 -7.47 15.62
CA SER A 226 -8.74 -7.05 15.63
C SER A 226 -9.27 -6.66 14.25
N HIS A 227 -8.46 -6.68 13.20
CA HIS A 227 -8.81 -6.31 11.81
C HIS A 227 -9.45 -4.93 11.64
N VAL A 228 -9.18 -4.00 12.56
CA VAL A 228 -9.73 -2.63 12.53
C VAL A 228 -8.96 -1.68 11.62
N LEU A 229 -7.74 -2.05 11.21
CA LEU A 229 -6.98 -1.25 10.24
C LEU A 229 -7.36 -1.63 8.82
N LYS A 230 -7.82 -0.64 8.06
CA LYS A 230 -8.15 -0.78 6.64
C LYS A 230 -7.36 0.26 5.83
N PRO A 231 -6.99 -0.05 4.57
CA PRO A 231 -6.44 0.95 3.66
C PRO A 231 -7.49 2.02 3.35
N ALA A 232 -7.13 3.27 3.57
CA ALA A 232 -7.92 4.43 3.18
C ALA A 232 -7.95 4.58 1.65
N PHE A 233 -9.07 4.99 1.07
CA PHE A 233 -9.13 5.29 -0.36
C PHE A 233 -8.86 6.77 -0.61
N MET A 234 -9.64 7.67 -0.03
CA MET A 234 -9.53 9.13 -0.20
C MET A 234 -9.66 9.90 1.11
N GLU A 235 -9.76 9.22 2.25
CA GLU A 235 -10.00 9.82 3.57
C GLU A 235 -8.89 10.78 3.98
N TYR A 236 -7.65 10.51 3.57
CA TYR A 236 -6.49 11.40 3.77
C TYR A 236 -6.19 12.30 2.56
N GLY A 237 -7.09 12.33 1.53
CA GLY A 237 -6.83 12.96 0.26
C GLY A 237 -5.88 12.13 -0.63
N LEU A 238 -5.46 12.72 -1.77
CA LEU A 238 -4.65 12.02 -2.78
C LEU A 238 -3.25 11.63 -2.27
N GLY A 239 -2.63 12.46 -1.45
CA GLY A 239 -1.30 12.19 -0.89
C GLY A 239 -1.27 11.03 0.11
N GLY A 240 -2.40 10.76 0.76
CA GLY A 240 -2.55 9.70 1.75
C GLY A 240 -3.31 8.46 1.25
N MET A 241 -3.49 8.32 -0.06
CA MET A 241 -4.18 7.17 -0.64
C MET A 241 -3.51 5.86 -0.28
N MET A 242 -4.31 4.87 0.14
CA MET A 242 -3.87 3.55 0.61
C MET A 242 -3.16 3.55 1.97
N GLN A 243 -3.03 4.67 2.67
CA GLN A 243 -2.54 4.69 4.05
C GLN A 243 -3.56 4.05 4.99
N PRO A 244 -3.13 3.36 6.06
CA PRO A 244 -4.06 2.70 6.98
C PRO A 244 -4.84 3.72 7.82
N THR A 245 -6.12 3.46 7.97
CA THR A 245 -7.02 4.17 8.87
C THR A 245 -7.80 3.19 9.72
N VAL A 246 -8.31 3.64 10.86
CA VAL A 246 -9.05 2.79 11.80
C VAL A 246 -10.54 2.85 11.50
N PHE A 247 -11.16 1.67 11.38
CA PHE A 247 -12.60 1.46 11.24
C PHE A 247 -13.11 0.48 12.27
N PHE A 248 -14.26 0.74 12.84
CA PHE A 248 -14.81 -0.08 13.93
C PHE A 248 -16.02 -0.95 13.53
N GLU A 249 -16.27 -1.10 12.22
CA GLU A 249 -17.39 -1.91 11.71
C GLU A 249 -17.28 -3.41 12.01
N LYS A 250 -16.06 -3.94 12.14
CA LYS A 250 -15.78 -5.38 12.33
C LYS A 250 -15.12 -5.70 13.66
N GLY A 251 -14.91 -4.72 14.52
CA GLY A 251 -14.22 -4.90 15.77
C GLY A 251 -13.73 -3.57 16.33
N PHE A 252 -13.02 -3.63 17.43
CA PHE A 252 -12.45 -2.47 18.11
C PHE A 252 -10.96 -2.66 18.36
N CYS A 253 -10.22 -1.57 18.58
CA CYS A 253 -8.79 -1.64 18.86
C CYS A 253 -8.58 -2.20 20.26
N ASN A 254 -7.92 -3.37 20.38
CA ASN A 254 -7.61 -3.98 21.65
C ASN A 254 -6.75 -3.04 22.50
N PHE A 255 -7.14 -2.84 23.76
CA PHE A 255 -6.56 -1.87 24.68
C PHE A 255 -5.07 -2.13 24.98
N ASP A 256 -4.65 -3.41 25.06
CA ASP A 256 -3.28 -3.83 25.34
C ASP A 256 -2.40 -4.09 24.09
N CYS A 257 -2.97 -3.94 22.91
CA CYS A 257 -2.28 -4.29 21.67
C CYS A 257 -1.38 -3.15 21.15
N THR A 258 -0.10 -3.42 20.89
CA THR A 258 0.90 -2.48 20.34
C THR A 258 1.45 -2.88 18.98
N VAL A 259 0.99 -3.98 18.39
CA VAL A 259 1.55 -4.65 17.21
C VAL A 259 1.74 -3.72 16.00
N CYS A 260 0.84 -2.75 15.79
CA CYS A 260 0.94 -1.85 14.64
C CYS A 260 2.19 -0.93 14.69
N GLY A 261 2.61 -0.51 15.88
CA GLY A 261 3.84 0.24 16.10
C GLY A 261 5.09 -0.63 15.95
N ASP A 262 5.05 -1.86 16.50
CA ASP A 262 6.19 -2.79 16.48
C ASP A 262 6.58 -3.22 15.05
N VAL A 263 5.61 -3.28 14.13
CA VAL A 263 5.85 -3.71 12.75
C VAL A 263 6.06 -2.56 11.74
N CYS A 264 5.97 -1.30 12.18
CA CYS A 264 6.10 -0.16 11.27
C CYS A 264 7.57 0.12 10.90
N PRO A 265 8.01 -0.10 9.64
CA PRO A 265 9.42 0.02 9.29
C PRO A 265 9.90 1.46 9.16
N ASN A 266 8.98 2.42 8.95
CA ASN A 266 9.32 3.80 8.63
C ASN A 266 9.07 4.78 9.78
N GLY A 267 8.66 4.30 10.96
CA GLY A 267 8.38 5.15 12.11
C GLY A 267 7.14 6.05 11.95
N ALA A 268 6.27 5.79 10.97
CA ALA A 268 4.99 6.48 10.85
C ALA A 268 4.07 6.19 12.04
N ILE A 269 4.21 4.99 12.60
CA ILE A 269 3.59 4.55 13.85
C ILE A 269 4.75 4.21 14.78
N LEU A 270 4.93 4.95 15.84
CA LEU A 270 5.99 4.70 16.83
C LEU A 270 5.61 3.51 17.71
N PRO A 271 6.58 2.68 18.11
CA PRO A 271 6.35 1.60 19.06
C PRO A 271 5.99 2.19 20.42
N LEU A 272 4.93 1.67 21.02
CA LEU A 272 4.43 2.08 22.32
C LEU A 272 4.57 0.94 23.32
N THR A 273 4.89 1.27 24.56
CA THR A 273 4.67 0.34 25.69
C THR A 273 3.16 0.24 25.98
N LYS A 274 2.71 -0.83 26.62
CA LYS A 274 1.30 -0.98 27.03
C LYS A 274 0.82 0.21 27.86
N ALA A 275 1.64 0.68 28.81
CA ALA A 275 1.31 1.84 29.64
C ALA A 275 1.13 3.13 28.81
N GLN A 276 1.99 3.37 27.82
CA GLN A 276 1.85 4.51 26.90
C GLN A 276 0.61 4.36 26.02
N LYS A 277 0.32 3.12 25.55
CA LYS A 277 -0.87 2.84 24.75
C LYS A 277 -2.17 3.17 25.50
N HIS A 278 -2.24 2.86 26.79
CA HIS A 278 -3.39 3.15 27.66
C HIS A 278 -3.65 4.66 27.79
N LEU A 279 -2.62 5.48 27.64
CA LEU A 279 -2.70 6.95 27.71
C LEU A 279 -2.82 7.60 26.32
N THR A 280 -2.70 6.82 25.23
CA THR A 280 -2.72 7.35 23.87
C THR A 280 -4.15 7.50 23.38
N GLN A 281 -4.60 8.73 23.19
CA GLN A 281 -5.90 9.05 22.63
C GLN A 281 -5.82 9.03 21.08
N MET A 282 -6.51 8.08 20.43
CA MET A 282 -6.59 7.98 18.96
C MET A 282 -7.69 8.85 18.35
N GLY A 283 -8.71 9.15 19.14
CA GLY A 283 -9.87 9.94 18.73
C GLY A 283 -10.79 10.19 19.89
N LYS A 284 -11.81 11.02 19.68
CA LYS A 284 -12.83 11.33 20.66
C LYS A 284 -14.17 10.76 20.23
N VAL A 285 -14.85 10.09 21.15
CA VAL A 285 -16.19 9.59 20.91
C VAL A 285 -17.21 10.73 20.96
N VAL A 286 -18.17 10.70 20.05
CA VAL A 286 -19.32 11.61 20.04
C VAL A 286 -20.60 10.78 20.15
N PHE A 287 -21.45 11.10 21.11
CA PHE A 287 -22.71 10.41 21.31
C PHE A 287 -23.79 10.99 20.39
N ILE A 288 -24.31 10.18 19.49
CA ILE A 288 -25.42 10.52 18.60
C ILE A 288 -26.69 9.94 19.19
N LYS A 289 -27.50 10.79 19.84
CA LYS A 289 -28.70 10.36 20.57
C LYS A 289 -29.71 9.61 19.69
N GLU A 290 -29.84 10.04 18.44
CA GLU A 290 -30.80 9.48 17.46
C GLU A 290 -30.47 8.02 17.09
N ASN A 291 -29.21 7.62 17.24
CA ASN A 291 -28.75 6.26 16.97
C ASN A 291 -28.81 5.35 18.20
N CYS A 292 -29.06 5.93 19.39
CA CYS A 292 -29.12 5.16 20.62
C CYS A 292 -30.46 4.43 20.74
N ILE A 293 -30.42 3.11 20.93
CA ILE A 293 -31.62 2.25 21.08
C ILE A 293 -32.47 2.68 22.29
N VAL A 294 -31.86 3.16 23.38
CA VAL A 294 -32.58 3.68 24.55
C VAL A 294 -33.39 4.91 24.19
N TYR A 295 -32.81 5.82 23.42
CA TYR A 295 -33.48 7.06 23.00
C TYR A 295 -34.52 6.80 21.90
N ARG A 296 -34.23 5.96 20.93
CA ARG A 296 -35.06 5.69 19.77
C ARG A 296 -36.24 4.76 20.08
N ASP A 297 -35.95 3.65 20.79
CA ASP A 297 -36.91 2.55 20.94
C ASP A 297 -37.39 2.38 22.40
N GLY A 298 -36.85 3.17 23.36
CA GLY A 298 -37.17 3.06 24.77
C GLY A 298 -36.73 1.75 25.42
N THR A 299 -35.74 1.07 24.85
CA THR A 299 -35.24 -0.22 25.35
C THR A 299 -34.06 0.00 26.26
N SER A 300 -34.03 -0.64 27.45
CA SER A 300 -32.88 -0.57 28.36
C SER A 300 -31.63 -1.17 27.71
N CYS A 301 -30.52 -0.42 27.76
CA CYS A 301 -29.23 -0.84 27.21
C CYS A 301 -28.10 -0.20 28.01
N GLY A 302 -26.97 -0.92 28.16
CA GLY A 302 -25.74 -0.46 28.82
C GLY A 302 -24.46 -0.91 28.12
N ALA A 303 -24.59 -1.55 26.94
CA ALA A 303 -23.51 -2.23 26.24
C ALA A 303 -22.27 -1.35 26.02
N CYS A 304 -22.44 -0.09 25.61
CA CYS A 304 -21.32 0.82 25.38
C CYS A 304 -20.51 1.13 26.65
N SER A 305 -21.15 1.20 27.82
CA SER A 305 -20.48 1.40 29.13
C SER A 305 -19.78 0.14 29.60
N GLU A 306 -20.41 -1.03 29.44
CA GLU A 306 -19.85 -2.32 29.87
C GLU A 306 -18.59 -2.69 29.07
N HIS A 307 -18.51 -2.32 27.79
CA HIS A 307 -17.36 -2.60 26.92
C HIS A 307 -16.28 -1.53 26.95
N CYS A 308 -16.43 -0.47 27.75
CA CYS A 308 -15.46 0.62 27.82
C CYS A 308 -14.25 0.25 28.73
N PRO A 309 -13.04 0.02 28.17
CA PRO A 309 -11.89 -0.40 28.97
C PRO A 309 -11.36 0.67 29.91
N THR A 310 -11.63 1.95 29.64
CA THR A 310 -11.22 3.09 30.48
C THR A 310 -12.33 3.61 31.34
N GLN A 311 -13.53 3.02 31.26
CA GLN A 311 -14.73 3.50 31.99
C GLN A 311 -15.06 4.97 31.69
N ALA A 312 -14.67 5.45 30.52
CA ALA A 312 -15.00 6.79 30.01
C ALA A 312 -16.51 7.00 29.81
N LEU A 313 -17.29 5.94 29.81
CA LEU A 313 -18.73 5.93 29.61
C LEU A 313 -19.43 5.55 30.90
N SER A 314 -20.19 6.48 31.50
CA SER A 314 -21.04 6.27 32.66
C SER A 314 -22.51 6.35 32.23
N MET A 315 -23.37 5.54 32.86
CA MET A 315 -24.80 5.57 32.56
C MET A 315 -25.49 6.56 33.48
N ILE A 316 -26.12 7.59 32.94
CA ILE A 316 -26.86 8.61 33.69
C ILE A 316 -28.38 8.41 33.54
N PRO A 317 -29.18 8.77 34.55
CA PRO A 317 -30.64 8.66 34.46
C PRO A 317 -31.23 9.42 33.26
N PHE A 318 -32.19 8.79 32.61
CA PHE A 318 -32.98 9.35 31.52
C PHE A 318 -34.49 9.19 31.80
N LYS A 319 -35.34 9.29 30.84
CA LYS A 319 -36.80 9.18 31.00
C LYS A 319 -37.23 7.76 31.42
N ASP A 320 -38.33 7.66 32.17
CA ASP A 320 -39.00 6.40 32.51
C ASP A 320 -38.12 5.33 33.18
N GLY A 321 -37.16 5.76 34.00
CA GLY A 321 -36.23 4.87 34.68
C GLY A 321 -35.13 4.28 33.83
N LEU A 322 -35.06 4.66 32.56
CA LEU A 322 -33.96 4.27 31.65
C LEU A 322 -32.70 5.08 31.90
N THR A 323 -31.57 4.61 31.41
CA THR A 323 -30.27 5.29 31.48
C THR A 323 -29.66 5.47 30.12
N ILE A 324 -28.95 6.58 29.91
CA ILE A 324 -28.22 6.89 28.67
C ILE A 324 -26.74 7.11 29.00
N PRO A 325 -25.83 6.87 28.03
CA PRO A 325 -24.40 7.06 28.23
C PRO A 325 -24.03 8.54 28.33
N HIS A 326 -23.26 8.87 29.33
CA HIS A 326 -22.51 10.11 29.47
C HIS A 326 -21.03 9.84 29.22
N ILE A 327 -20.36 10.72 28.47
CA ILE A 327 -19.00 10.50 28.00
C ILE A 327 -18.04 11.45 28.70
N ASP A 328 -17.00 10.90 29.32
CA ASP A 328 -15.81 11.64 29.69
C ASP A 328 -14.77 11.56 28.59
N THR A 329 -14.63 12.65 27.84
CA THR A 329 -13.71 12.71 26.68
C THR A 329 -12.25 12.81 27.08
N GLU A 330 -11.91 13.10 28.33
CA GLU A 330 -10.53 13.22 28.79
C GLU A 330 -9.88 11.86 29.02
N ILE A 331 -10.65 10.90 29.54
CA ILE A 331 -10.18 9.53 29.78
C ILE A 331 -10.48 8.56 28.61
N CYS A 332 -11.24 9.02 27.60
CA CYS A 332 -11.55 8.22 26.43
C CYS A 332 -10.34 8.08 25.49
N VAL A 333 -9.88 6.87 25.23
CA VAL A 333 -8.77 6.57 24.31
C VAL A 333 -9.18 6.40 22.84
N GLY A 334 -10.49 6.43 22.54
CA GLY A 334 -10.99 6.29 21.17
C GLY A 334 -10.81 4.91 20.57
N CYS A 335 -10.88 3.84 21.37
CA CYS A 335 -10.66 2.46 20.91
C CYS A 335 -11.78 1.90 20.02
N GLY A 336 -12.97 2.52 20.01
CA GLY A 336 -14.12 2.13 19.20
C GLY A 336 -14.95 0.97 19.79
N GLY A 337 -14.69 0.52 21.03
CA GLY A 337 -15.48 -0.53 21.67
C GLY A 337 -16.97 -0.18 21.77
N CYS A 338 -17.28 1.06 22.11
CA CYS A 338 -18.66 1.55 22.20
C CYS A 338 -19.35 1.79 20.84
N GLU A 339 -18.61 1.89 19.75
CA GLU A 339 -19.16 2.01 18.38
C GLU A 339 -19.46 0.63 17.79
N TYR A 340 -18.69 -0.37 18.20
CA TYR A 340 -18.81 -1.73 17.69
C TYR A 340 -19.98 -2.49 18.32
N VAL A 341 -20.31 -2.24 19.60
CA VAL A 341 -21.42 -2.89 20.33
C VAL A 341 -22.73 -2.12 20.16
#